data_36fc0927456428ae1dab5042e2c7113a
#
_entry.id   36fc0927456428ae1dab5042e2c7113a
#
_cell.length_a   1.000
_cell.length_b   1.000
_cell.length_c   1.000
_cell.angle_alpha   90.00
_cell.angle_beta   90.00
_cell.angle_gamma   90.00
#
_symmetry.space_group_name_H-M   'P 1'
#
loop_
_entity.id
_entity.type
_entity.pdbx_description
1 polymer ?
#
loop_
_entity_poly.entity_id
_entity_poly.type
_entity_poly.pdbx_seq_one_letter_code
_entity_poly.pdbx_strand_id
1 'polypeptide(L)'
;MAGDMRNIGPKSRAWLAEIDIRTMEDLRAVGAVEVYARLRFRFGAKINRNMLHALAAALADIDWRRLSPAHKAELERQAEERMARFSLTEI
;
A
#
# COMPACT_ATOMS: atom_id res chain seq x y z
N MET A 1 14.25 -11.56 10.10
CA MET A 1 14.81 -10.26 10.37
C MET A 1 13.74 -9.28 10.74
N ALA A 2 14.02 -8.49 11.69
CA ALA A 2 13.11 -7.43 12.04
C ALA A 2 12.89 -6.56 10.82
N GLY A 3 11.70 -6.08 10.67
CA GLY A 3 11.38 -5.21 9.57
C GLY A 3 10.97 -5.92 8.30
N ASP A 4 11.03 -7.23 8.28
CA ASP A 4 10.57 -7.95 7.11
C ASP A 4 9.08 -7.74 6.96
N MET A 5 8.69 -7.20 5.81
CA MET A 5 7.30 -6.99 5.51
C MET A 5 6.78 -8.20 4.74
N ARG A 6 5.90 -8.95 5.41
CA ARG A 6 5.29 -10.13 4.82
C ARG A 6 4.59 -9.74 3.52
N ASN A 7 4.73 -10.55 2.49
CA ASN A 7 4.14 -10.34 1.18
C ASN A 7 4.80 -9.24 0.36
N ILE A 8 5.86 -8.63 0.89
CA ILE A 8 6.53 -7.54 0.20
C ILE A 8 7.88 -8.03 -0.27
N GLY A 9 8.06 -8.13 -1.58
CA GLY A 9 9.31 -8.60 -2.16
C GLY A 9 10.36 -7.50 -2.27
N PRO A 10 11.58 -7.87 -2.74
CA PRO A 10 12.68 -6.91 -2.79
C PRO A 10 12.41 -5.70 -3.68
N LYS A 11 11.76 -5.90 -4.82
CA LYS A 11 11.45 -4.80 -5.73
C LYS A 11 10.49 -3.82 -5.08
N SER A 12 9.45 -4.35 -4.43
CA SER A 12 8.48 -3.50 -3.74
C SER A 12 9.10 -2.77 -2.58
N ARG A 13 10.03 -3.40 -1.87
CA ARG A 13 10.73 -2.73 -0.78
C ARG A 13 11.55 -1.56 -1.28
N ALA A 14 12.14 -1.69 -2.46
CA ALA A 14 12.89 -0.59 -3.05
C ALA A 14 11.98 0.59 -3.36
N TRP A 15 10.80 0.31 -3.90
CA TRP A 15 9.81 1.36 -4.15
C TRP A 15 9.38 2.05 -2.87
N LEU A 16 9.12 1.25 -1.83
CA LEU A 16 8.69 1.80 -0.54
C LEU A 16 9.76 2.69 0.07
N ALA A 17 11.03 2.31 -0.07
CA ALA A 17 12.12 3.12 0.45
C ALA A 17 12.17 4.50 -0.21
N GLU A 18 11.75 4.59 -1.48
CA GLU A 18 11.70 5.87 -2.19
C GLU A 18 10.72 6.84 -1.57
N ILE A 19 9.72 6.35 -0.86
CA ILE A 19 8.75 7.20 -0.17
C ILE A 19 8.91 7.12 1.34
N ASP A 20 10.11 6.73 1.79
CA ASP A 20 10.50 6.69 3.21
C ASP A 20 9.74 5.67 4.04
N ILE A 21 9.30 4.60 3.43
CA ILE A 21 8.68 3.47 4.13
C ILE A 21 9.69 2.33 4.14
N ARG A 22 10.42 2.19 5.24
CA ARG A 22 11.50 1.21 5.33
C ARG A 22 11.23 0.12 6.36
N THR A 23 10.27 0.32 7.25
CA THR A 23 9.98 -0.62 8.33
C THR A 23 8.49 -0.84 8.44
N MET A 24 8.12 -1.89 9.17
CA MET A 24 6.70 -2.11 9.48
C MET A 24 6.12 -0.97 10.29
N GLU A 25 6.93 -0.35 11.14
CA GLU A 25 6.47 0.80 11.91
C GLU A 25 6.11 1.97 11.01
N ASP A 26 6.96 2.20 9.99
CA ASP A 26 6.65 3.26 9.02
C ASP A 26 5.32 2.97 8.33
N LEU A 27 5.13 1.71 7.91
CA LEU A 27 3.91 1.32 7.23
C LEU A 27 2.69 1.49 8.12
N ARG A 28 2.80 1.10 9.39
CA ARG A 28 1.68 1.26 10.34
C ARG A 28 1.34 2.72 10.56
N ALA A 29 2.36 3.56 10.65
CA ALA A 29 2.14 4.98 10.93
C ALA A 29 1.36 5.65 9.81
N VAL A 30 1.63 5.25 8.56
CA VAL A 30 1.01 5.87 7.40
C VAL A 30 -0.26 5.13 6.96
N GLY A 31 -0.25 3.80 7.01
CA GLY A 31 -1.39 2.99 6.61
C GLY A 31 -1.33 2.54 5.17
N ALA A 32 -1.93 1.37 4.90
CA ALA A 32 -1.82 0.74 3.58
C ALA A 32 -2.37 1.62 2.46
N VAL A 33 -3.54 2.22 2.69
CA VAL A 33 -4.20 3.02 1.65
C VAL A 33 -3.37 4.24 1.30
N GLU A 34 -2.88 4.95 2.30
CA GLU A 34 -2.08 6.15 2.07
C GLU A 34 -0.74 5.80 1.40
N VAL A 35 -0.10 4.72 1.86
CA VAL A 35 1.15 4.27 1.24
C VAL A 35 0.92 3.92 -0.23
N TYR A 36 -0.17 3.19 -0.50
CA TYR A 36 -0.51 2.85 -1.87
C TYR A 36 -0.70 4.10 -2.72
N ALA A 37 -1.41 5.09 -2.21
CA ALA A 37 -1.64 6.34 -2.94
C ALA A 37 -0.32 7.04 -3.25
N ARG A 38 0.59 7.11 -2.28
CA ARG A 38 1.90 7.75 -2.48
C ARG A 38 2.71 7.00 -3.54
N LEU A 39 2.64 5.67 -3.53
CA LEU A 39 3.33 4.88 -4.55
C LEU A 39 2.77 5.16 -5.93
N ARG A 40 1.45 5.27 -6.04
CA ARG A 40 0.81 5.57 -7.31
C ARG A 40 1.21 6.94 -7.85
N PHE A 41 1.30 7.94 -6.98
CA PHE A 41 1.74 9.26 -7.39
C PHE A 41 3.19 9.25 -7.85
N ARG A 42 4.04 8.47 -7.17
CA ARG A 42 5.47 8.44 -7.48
C ARG A 42 5.79 7.61 -8.72
N PHE A 43 5.14 6.47 -8.86
CA PHE A 43 5.51 5.48 -9.87
C PHE A 43 4.44 5.22 -10.92
N GLY A 44 3.23 5.70 -10.70
CA GLY A 44 2.18 5.59 -11.71
C GLY A 44 1.71 4.16 -11.93
N ALA A 45 1.55 3.80 -13.20
CA ALA A 45 0.95 2.53 -13.59
C ALA A 45 1.77 1.32 -13.19
N LYS A 46 3.01 1.49 -12.79
CA LYS A 46 3.83 0.37 -12.29
C LYS A 46 3.26 -0.21 -11.00
N ILE A 47 2.45 0.55 -10.29
CA ILE A 47 1.85 0.14 -9.03
C ILE A 47 0.40 -0.25 -9.29
N ASN A 48 0.06 -1.52 -9.02
CA ASN A 48 -1.29 -2.01 -9.25
C ASN A 48 -1.98 -2.37 -7.94
N ARG A 49 -3.23 -2.82 -8.04
CA ARG A 49 -4.05 -3.16 -6.86
C ARG A 49 -3.42 -4.24 -5.98
N ASN A 50 -2.63 -5.12 -6.58
CA ASN A 50 -2.01 -6.17 -5.79
C ASN A 50 -1.08 -5.58 -4.74
N MET A 51 -0.45 -4.45 -5.02
CA MET A 51 0.38 -3.77 -4.04
C MET A 51 -0.45 -3.34 -2.83
N LEU A 52 -1.63 -2.79 -3.08
CA LEU A 52 -2.52 -2.37 -1.99
C LEU A 52 -2.89 -3.56 -1.11
N HIS A 53 -3.24 -4.68 -1.73
CA HIS A 53 -3.60 -5.89 -0.98
C HIS A 53 -2.41 -6.42 -0.19
N ALA A 54 -1.22 -6.40 -0.79
CA ALA A 54 -0.02 -6.86 -0.11
C ALA A 54 0.32 -6.00 1.10
N LEU A 55 0.17 -4.68 0.97
CA LEU A 55 0.43 -3.77 2.07
C LEU A 55 -0.54 -4.00 3.22
N ALA A 56 -1.82 -4.16 2.90
CA ALA A 56 -2.83 -4.41 3.93
C ALA A 56 -2.60 -5.75 4.62
N ALA A 57 -2.23 -6.77 3.85
CA ALA A 57 -1.95 -8.08 4.42
C ALA A 57 -0.71 -8.04 5.32
N ALA A 58 0.30 -7.26 4.92
CA ALA A 58 1.49 -7.11 5.74
C ALA A 58 1.15 -6.49 7.09
N LEU A 59 0.29 -5.48 7.09
CA LEU A 59 -0.14 -4.84 8.33
C LEU A 59 -0.92 -5.80 9.22
N ALA A 60 -1.71 -6.68 8.61
CA ALA A 60 -2.49 -7.67 9.36
C ALA A 60 -1.66 -8.90 9.71
N ASP A 61 -0.44 -8.98 9.20
CA ASP A 61 0.47 -10.11 9.41
C ASP A 61 -0.15 -11.42 8.95
N ILE A 62 -0.78 -11.38 7.77
CA ILE A 62 -1.37 -12.57 7.16
C ILE A 62 -0.89 -12.66 5.70
N ASP A 63 -1.07 -13.83 5.11
CA ASP A 63 -0.81 -14.01 3.69
C ASP A 63 -1.87 -13.22 2.91
N TRP A 64 -1.45 -12.51 1.87
CA TRP A 64 -2.36 -11.66 1.10
C TRP A 64 -3.53 -12.45 0.51
N ARG A 65 -3.32 -13.76 0.27
CA ARG A 65 -4.37 -14.61 -0.25
C ARG A 65 -5.49 -14.86 0.74
N ARG A 66 -5.28 -14.50 2.01
CA ARG A 66 -6.28 -14.66 3.05
C ARG A 66 -7.18 -13.44 3.22
N LEU A 67 -6.90 -12.38 2.50
CA LEU A 67 -7.79 -11.22 2.51
C LEU A 67 -9.11 -11.60 1.86
N SER A 68 -10.23 -11.29 2.52
CA SER A 68 -11.54 -11.57 1.96
C SER A 68 -11.83 -10.67 0.78
N PRO A 69 -12.71 -11.11 -0.15
CA PRO A 69 -13.11 -10.23 -1.24
C PRO A 69 -13.74 -8.92 -0.76
N ALA A 70 -14.51 -8.98 0.33
CA ALA A 70 -15.12 -7.76 0.88
C ALA A 70 -14.06 -6.81 1.41
N HIS A 71 -13.04 -7.33 2.08
CA HIS A 71 -11.96 -6.49 2.58
C HIS A 71 -11.18 -5.85 1.44
N LYS A 72 -10.89 -6.63 0.39
CA LYS A 72 -10.20 -6.10 -0.79
C LYS A 72 -11.01 -4.99 -1.44
N ALA A 73 -12.32 -5.19 -1.58
CA ALA A 73 -13.19 -4.17 -2.19
C ALA A 73 -13.18 -2.88 -1.37
N GLU A 74 -13.23 -3.01 -0.06
CA GLU A 74 -13.21 -1.83 0.82
C GLU A 74 -11.90 -1.08 0.71
N LEU A 75 -10.78 -1.79 0.66
CA LEU A 75 -9.47 -1.17 0.48
C LEU A 75 -9.42 -0.40 -0.84
N GLU A 76 -9.93 -1.01 -1.90
CA GLU A 76 -9.92 -0.38 -3.22
C GLU A 76 -10.81 0.86 -3.22
N ARG A 77 -11.95 0.81 -2.54
CA ARG A 77 -12.84 1.96 -2.43
C ARG A 77 -12.14 3.11 -1.71
N GLN A 78 -11.48 2.79 -0.61
CA GLN A 78 -10.76 3.81 0.15
C GLN A 78 -9.62 4.42 -0.65
N ALA A 79 -8.92 3.60 -1.42
CA ALA A 79 -7.83 4.08 -2.26
C ALA A 79 -8.35 5.01 -3.35
N GLU A 80 -9.47 4.65 -3.96
CA GLU A 80 -10.08 5.50 -4.98
C GLU A 80 -10.49 6.84 -4.42
N GLU A 81 -11.10 6.84 -3.23
CA GLU A 81 -11.48 8.08 -2.57
C GLU A 81 -10.27 8.95 -2.29
N ARG A 82 -9.21 8.32 -1.79
CA ARG A 82 -7.99 9.06 -1.45
C ARG A 82 -7.38 9.72 -2.68
N MET A 83 -7.32 8.98 -3.78
CA MET A 83 -6.72 9.50 -5.01
C MET A 83 -7.59 10.55 -5.67
N ALA A 84 -8.91 10.38 -5.58
CA ALA A 84 -9.83 11.38 -6.11
C ALA A 84 -9.69 12.71 -5.39
N ARG A 85 -9.53 12.68 -4.06
CA ARG A 85 -9.34 13.91 -3.29
C ARG A 85 -8.05 14.62 -3.67
N PHE A 86 -7.00 13.86 -3.95
CA PHE A 86 -5.75 14.43 -4.39
C PHE A 86 -5.92 15.14 -5.72
N SER A 87 -6.62 14.53 -6.66
CA SER A 87 -6.88 15.12 -7.97
C SER A 87 -7.66 16.44 -7.84
N LEU A 88 -8.65 16.46 -6.96
CA LEU A 88 -9.42 17.68 -6.72
C LEU A 88 -8.57 18.78 -6.13
N THR A 89 -7.66 18.41 -5.26
CA THR A 89 -6.80 19.38 -4.59
C THR A 89 -5.82 20.04 -5.57
N GLU A 90 -5.46 19.34 -6.61
CA GLU A 90 -4.50 19.83 -7.59
C GLU A 90 -5.06 20.90 -8.51
N ILE A 91 -6.36 21.01 -8.59
CA ILE A 91 -6.99 22.04 -9.42
C ILE A 91 -6.99 23.37 -8.72
#